data_378dcb6949e2ec610312eb7f1da51b29
#
_entry.id   378dcb6949e2ec610312eb7f1da51b29
#
_cell.length_a   1.000
_cell.length_b   1.000
_cell.length_c   1.000
_cell.angle_alpha   90.00
_cell.angle_beta   90.00
_cell.angle_gamma   90.00
#
_symmetry.space_group_name_H-M   'P 1'
#
loop_
_entity.id
_entity.type
_entity.pdbx_description
1 polymer ?
#
loop_
_entity_poly.entity_id
_entity_poly.type
_entity_poly.pdbx_seq_one_letter_code
_entity_poly.pdbx_strand_id
1 'polypeptide(L)'
;MQDYDRFIALSTLTPEAAAAQRRTVFLSAPQFAVAQTEPGQALKASLKQQTYTRYVLSDLAHLPNADYYLFLPGTARLAPDALFRLAAAAGGGEELIYADDDALIHGRRCRPRFKPDFSPHTLLSHDYIGRGLCVSRALLRAAGGWPGPDAARRYAFTLRAVSLKPRMIHLPFVLISLPPEPPCPDPMPLKRYLGDRALILPGPVPGTFLPRFNVWGEPLVSVIVSDEAGADALKRTLLAVEQRMQLPRYELIVAAGGPLSPFLRALRDRGVSVLSLPGAAPGVLWNEAARTARGRFLLFLYGGAEPLSPDFGQRLTEWADRPDVGAVGPLVMDRENRFLSTGTVIGLFGGLGSLGFGLSESEMRIACPRLLCPRDVSALPPWALMIRRDRFLAAGGFDPTLSHLGYAEELCLRLHRQGLYNLCVPSVRFRLPALSYLGSDRAELDRLQDVFCPLLRTGDPYYNPNLSMASPLPRPALPPRPPLHLHTPDRWPPYFSAPPQKNY
;
A
#
# COMPACT_ATOMS: atom_id res chain seq x y z
N MET A 1 5.90 -1.81 -23.39
CA MET A 1 4.75 -1.87 -24.32
C MET A 1 4.52 -3.31 -24.79
N GLN A 2 5.54 -4.01 -25.27
CA GLN A 2 5.45 -5.45 -25.67
C GLN A 2 4.97 -6.38 -24.54
N ASP A 3 5.43 -6.15 -23.30
CA ASP A 3 5.04 -6.99 -22.16
C ASP A 3 3.54 -6.92 -21.86
N TYR A 4 2.93 -5.73 -21.99
CA TYR A 4 1.50 -5.59 -21.74
C TYR A 4 0.64 -6.19 -22.84
N ASP A 5 1.03 -6.08 -24.10
CA ASP A 5 0.33 -6.73 -25.21
C ASP A 5 0.35 -8.27 -25.04
N ARG A 6 1.50 -8.81 -24.61
CA ARG A 6 1.64 -10.23 -24.30
C ARG A 6 0.80 -10.64 -23.08
N PHE A 7 0.78 -9.81 -22.04
CA PHE A 7 -0.08 -10.01 -20.86
C PHE A 7 -1.55 -10.10 -21.28
N ILE A 8 -2.04 -9.15 -22.09
CA ILE A 8 -3.42 -9.16 -22.59
C ILE A 8 -3.71 -10.46 -23.35
N ALA A 9 -2.84 -10.84 -24.28
CA ALA A 9 -3.03 -12.05 -25.09
C ALA A 9 -3.17 -13.31 -24.23
N LEU A 10 -2.32 -13.43 -23.20
CA LEU A 10 -2.33 -14.56 -22.25
C LEU A 10 -3.50 -14.51 -21.25
N SER A 11 -4.07 -13.32 -21.01
CA SER A 11 -5.20 -13.11 -20.07
C SER A 11 -6.56 -13.11 -20.78
N THR A 12 -6.59 -13.28 -22.09
CA THR A 12 -7.83 -13.27 -22.86
C THR A 12 -8.68 -14.50 -22.52
N LEU A 13 -9.98 -14.28 -22.30
CA LEU A 13 -10.95 -15.33 -22.02
C LEU A 13 -11.00 -16.33 -23.17
N THR A 14 -10.77 -17.61 -22.89
CA THR A 14 -10.85 -18.66 -23.92
C THR A 14 -12.31 -19.00 -24.25
N PRO A 15 -12.60 -19.52 -25.45
CA PRO A 15 -13.96 -19.95 -25.85
C PRO A 15 -14.55 -20.98 -24.88
N GLU A 16 -13.73 -21.90 -24.36
CA GLU A 16 -14.13 -22.96 -23.44
C GLU A 16 -14.53 -22.34 -22.08
N ALA A 17 -13.71 -21.42 -21.56
CA ALA A 17 -14.01 -20.69 -20.32
C ALA A 17 -15.27 -19.83 -20.47
N ALA A 18 -15.43 -19.15 -21.61
CA ALA A 18 -16.64 -18.38 -21.92
C ALA A 18 -17.89 -19.26 -21.95
N ALA A 19 -17.80 -20.45 -22.57
CA ALA A 19 -18.88 -21.42 -22.58
C ALA A 19 -19.22 -21.95 -21.18
N ALA A 20 -18.21 -22.20 -20.34
CA ALA A 20 -18.41 -22.60 -18.96
C ALA A 20 -19.12 -21.51 -18.15
N GLN A 21 -18.69 -20.27 -18.28
CA GLN A 21 -19.30 -19.12 -17.61
C GLN A 21 -20.78 -18.94 -17.99
N ARG A 22 -21.14 -19.08 -19.27
CA ARG A 22 -22.55 -18.99 -19.72
C ARG A 22 -23.45 -20.08 -19.16
N ARG A 23 -22.88 -21.23 -18.78
CA ARG A 23 -23.61 -22.34 -18.14
C ARG A 23 -23.65 -22.25 -16.62
N THR A 24 -22.88 -21.32 -16.02
CA THR A 24 -22.83 -21.16 -14.55
C THR A 24 -24.17 -20.65 -14.03
N VAL A 25 -24.73 -21.35 -13.06
CA VAL A 25 -25.92 -20.93 -12.35
C VAL A 25 -25.51 -20.26 -11.04
N PHE A 26 -25.89 -19.01 -10.85
CA PHE A 26 -25.67 -18.26 -9.63
C PHE A 26 -26.83 -18.49 -8.66
N LEU A 27 -26.55 -18.79 -7.40
CA LEU A 27 -27.57 -18.87 -6.32
C LEU A 27 -28.28 -17.52 -6.15
N SER A 28 -27.50 -16.44 -6.21
CA SER A 28 -28.01 -15.08 -6.30
C SER A 28 -27.49 -14.48 -7.61
N ALA A 29 -28.38 -14.26 -8.55
CA ALA A 29 -28.04 -13.74 -9.86
C ALA A 29 -28.40 -12.23 -9.94
N PRO A 30 -27.50 -11.32 -9.56
CA PRO A 30 -27.81 -9.90 -9.45
C PRO A 30 -28.08 -9.28 -10.83
N GLN A 31 -29.00 -8.31 -10.88
CA GLN A 31 -29.22 -7.48 -12.05
C GLN A 31 -28.34 -6.24 -12.00
N PHE A 32 -27.60 -5.97 -13.06
CA PHE A 32 -26.76 -4.79 -13.18
C PHE A 32 -27.45 -3.70 -14.00
N ALA A 33 -27.43 -2.47 -13.50
CA ALA A 33 -27.67 -1.28 -14.29
C ALA A 33 -26.33 -0.75 -14.77
N VAL A 34 -26.05 -0.83 -16.07
CA VAL A 34 -24.88 -0.20 -16.68
C VAL A 34 -25.30 1.18 -17.19
N ALA A 35 -24.97 2.21 -16.39
CA ALA A 35 -25.37 3.58 -16.68
C ALA A 35 -24.30 4.30 -17.51
N GLN A 36 -24.66 4.73 -18.72
CA GLN A 36 -23.78 5.52 -19.56
C GLN A 36 -23.71 6.95 -19.02
N THR A 37 -22.50 7.42 -18.70
CA THR A 37 -22.26 8.80 -18.30
C THR A 37 -22.29 9.76 -19.50
N GLU A 38 -22.07 9.23 -20.68
CA GLU A 38 -22.18 9.87 -22.00
C GLU A 38 -22.55 8.83 -23.06
N PRO A 39 -23.28 9.18 -24.14
CA PRO A 39 -23.63 8.24 -25.19
C PRO A 39 -22.39 7.70 -25.93
N GLY A 40 -22.44 6.40 -26.34
CA GLY A 40 -21.39 5.79 -27.15
C GLY A 40 -21.70 4.34 -27.58
N GLN A 41 -21.07 3.91 -28.67
CA GLN A 41 -21.28 2.58 -29.23
C GLN A 41 -20.31 1.53 -28.66
N ALA A 42 -19.14 1.93 -28.20
CA ALA A 42 -18.12 0.99 -27.74
C ALA A 42 -18.58 0.15 -26.54
N LEU A 43 -19.20 0.80 -25.56
CA LEU A 43 -19.78 0.13 -24.39
C LEU A 43 -20.90 -0.81 -24.81
N LYS A 44 -21.83 -0.36 -25.68
CA LYS A 44 -22.93 -1.20 -26.20
C LYS A 44 -22.42 -2.45 -26.92
N ALA A 45 -21.39 -2.32 -27.75
CA ALA A 45 -20.78 -3.42 -28.44
C ALA A 45 -20.13 -4.44 -27.48
N SER A 46 -19.42 -3.97 -26.47
CA SER A 46 -18.79 -4.85 -25.48
C SER A 46 -19.80 -5.54 -24.55
N LEU A 47 -20.93 -4.90 -24.25
CA LEU A 47 -22.03 -5.51 -23.49
C LEU A 47 -22.67 -6.70 -24.21
N LYS A 48 -22.80 -6.64 -25.55
CA LYS A 48 -23.31 -7.76 -26.32
C LYS A 48 -22.43 -9.01 -26.26
N GLN A 49 -21.16 -8.86 -25.88
CA GLN A 49 -20.18 -9.96 -25.78
C GLN A 49 -20.10 -10.57 -24.36
N GLN A 50 -20.84 -10.03 -23.40
CA GLN A 50 -20.77 -10.50 -22.01
C GLN A 50 -21.22 -11.95 -21.85
N THR A 51 -20.52 -12.70 -21.02
CA THR A 51 -20.90 -14.07 -20.62
C THR A 51 -22.03 -14.10 -19.59
N TYR A 52 -22.25 -12.98 -18.87
CA TYR A 52 -23.37 -12.77 -17.96
C TYR A 52 -24.33 -11.74 -18.54
N THR A 53 -25.61 -12.09 -18.65
CA THR A 53 -26.58 -11.35 -19.47
C THR A 53 -27.64 -10.59 -18.66
N ARG A 54 -27.66 -10.71 -17.32
CA ARG A 54 -28.64 -9.98 -16.48
C ARG A 54 -28.19 -8.53 -16.24
N TYR A 55 -28.28 -7.73 -17.28
CA TYR A 55 -27.98 -6.28 -17.20
C TYR A 55 -29.02 -5.49 -17.99
N VAL A 56 -29.12 -4.22 -17.60
CA VAL A 56 -29.88 -3.18 -18.32
C VAL A 56 -28.93 -2.04 -18.63
N LEU A 57 -28.87 -1.62 -19.87
CA LEU A 57 -28.17 -0.39 -20.25
C LEU A 57 -29.11 0.80 -20.10
N SER A 58 -28.67 1.82 -19.40
CA SER A 58 -29.43 3.04 -19.14
C SER A 58 -28.57 4.30 -19.29
N ASP A 59 -29.19 5.45 -19.27
CA ASP A 59 -28.54 6.73 -19.06
C ASP A 59 -28.58 7.13 -17.56
N LEU A 60 -27.97 8.27 -17.24
CA LEU A 60 -27.99 8.79 -15.87
C LEU A 60 -29.32 9.39 -15.43
N ALA A 61 -30.18 9.79 -16.37
CA ALA A 61 -31.47 10.40 -16.08
C ALA A 61 -32.51 9.35 -15.65
N HIS A 62 -32.35 8.12 -16.14
CA HIS A 62 -33.32 7.04 -15.95
C HIS A 62 -32.61 5.79 -15.43
N LEU A 63 -32.19 5.81 -14.19
CA LEU A 63 -31.58 4.64 -13.55
C LEU A 63 -32.67 3.58 -13.26
N PRO A 64 -32.58 2.38 -13.83
CA PRO A 64 -33.55 1.32 -13.58
C PRO A 64 -33.39 0.77 -12.15
N ASN A 65 -34.42 0.07 -11.67
CA ASN A 65 -34.32 -0.66 -10.43
C ASN A 65 -33.47 -1.90 -10.66
N ALA A 66 -32.22 -1.87 -10.17
CA ALA A 66 -31.25 -2.95 -10.29
C ALA A 66 -30.59 -3.22 -8.93
N ASP A 67 -29.91 -4.36 -8.79
CA ASP A 67 -29.22 -4.72 -7.56
C ASP A 67 -27.88 -4.00 -7.43
N TYR A 68 -27.20 -3.81 -8.58
CA TYR A 68 -25.90 -3.12 -8.66
C TYR A 68 -25.88 -2.11 -9.82
N TYR A 69 -25.08 -1.07 -9.64
CA TYR A 69 -24.90 0.01 -10.61
C TYR A 69 -23.43 0.16 -10.99
N LEU A 70 -23.18 0.24 -12.30
CA LEU A 70 -21.87 0.44 -12.89
C LEU A 70 -21.92 1.68 -13.79
N PHE A 71 -21.19 2.74 -13.45
CA PHE A 71 -21.18 4.02 -14.16
C PHE A 71 -19.99 4.10 -15.10
N LEU A 72 -20.22 4.13 -16.41
CA LEU A 72 -19.17 4.10 -17.43
C LEU A 72 -19.41 5.09 -18.55
N PRO A 73 -18.36 5.69 -19.14
CA PRO A 73 -18.51 6.43 -20.39
C PRO A 73 -18.90 5.47 -21.54
N GLY A 74 -19.70 5.95 -22.49
CA GLY A 74 -20.13 5.15 -23.63
C GLY A 74 -18.98 4.71 -24.55
N THR A 75 -17.81 5.31 -24.39
CA THR A 75 -16.56 4.97 -25.07
C THR A 75 -15.77 3.85 -24.37
N ALA A 76 -16.18 3.45 -23.16
CA ALA A 76 -15.57 2.32 -22.44
C ALA A 76 -15.77 0.99 -23.16
N ARG A 77 -14.85 0.05 -22.92
CA ARG A 77 -15.00 -1.35 -23.34
C ARG A 77 -14.86 -2.26 -22.14
N LEU A 78 -15.80 -3.18 -21.97
CA LEU A 78 -15.74 -4.22 -20.96
C LEU A 78 -15.07 -5.48 -21.52
N ALA A 79 -14.28 -6.17 -20.69
CA ALA A 79 -13.84 -7.53 -21.00
C ALA A 79 -15.06 -8.46 -21.10
N PRO A 80 -15.04 -9.51 -21.92
CA PRO A 80 -16.20 -10.37 -22.14
C PRO A 80 -16.78 -11.04 -20.90
N ASP A 81 -15.96 -11.21 -19.85
CA ASP A 81 -16.32 -11.81 -18.56
C ASP A 81 -16.48 -10.79 -17.42
N ALA A 82 -16.50 -9.49 -17.72
CA ALA A 82 -16.55 -8.45 -16.70
C ALA A 82 -17.79 -8.57 -15.81
N LEU A 83 -18.98 -8.65 -16.40
CA LEU A 83 -20.22 -8.77 -15.62
C LEU A 83 -20.32 -10.12 -14.89
N PHE A 84 -19.74 -11.20 -15.44
CA PHE A 84 -19.67 -12.49 -14.77
C PHE A 84 -18.85 -12.41 -13.49
N ARG A 85 -17.67 -11.78 -13.54
CA ARG A 85 -16.81 -11.60 -12.37
C ARG A 85 -17.42 -10.68 -11.31
N LEU A 86 -18.07 -9.60 -11.78
CA LEU A 86 -18.84 -8.73 -10.88
C LEU A 86 -20.01 -9.49 -10.22
N ALA A 87 -20.71 -10.35 -10.95
CA ALA A 87 -21.80 -11.14 -10.40
C ALA A 87 -21.30 -12.19 -9.37
N ALA A 88 -20.16 -12.81 -9.63
CA ALA A 88 -19.53 -13.71 -8.67
C ALA A 88 -19.15 -13.01 -7.37
N ALA A 89 -18.57 -11.81 -7.44
CA ALA A 89 -18.26 -11.00 -6.27
C ALA A 89 -19.53 -10.54 -5.53
N ALA A 90 -20.52 -10.05 -6.27
CA ALA A 90 -21.81 -9.63 -5.69
C ALA A 90 -22.53 -10.75 -4.96
N GLY A 91 -22.39 -12.00 -5.42
CA GLY A 91 -22.92 -13.21 -4.75
C GLY A 91 -22.36 -13.45 -3.35
N GLY A 92 -21.19 -12.91 -3.03
CA GLY A 92 -20.61 -12.89 -1.69
C GLY A 92 -21.19 -11.82 -0.75
N GLY A 93 -22.07 -10.94 -1.27
CA GLY A 93 -22.67 -9.84 -0.52
C GLY A 93 -21.78 -8.58 -0.48
N GLU A 94 -20.84 -8.45 -1.41
CA GLU A 94 -19.97 -7.27 -1.53
C GLU A 94 -20.78 -6.07 -2.04
N GLU A 95 -20.67 -4.93 -1.36
CA GLU A 95 -21.45 -3.73 -1.67
C GLU A 95 -20.72 -2.76 -2.60
N LEU A 96 -19.37 -2.78 -2.56
CA LEU A 96 -18.51 -1.99 -3.41
C LEU A 96 -17.46 -2.88 -4.05
N ILE A 97 -17.50 -2.96 -5.39
CA ILE A 97 -16.63 -3.80 -6.18
C ILE A 97 -15.86 -2.92 -7.15
N TYR A 98 -14.54 -3.05 -7.20
CA TYR A 98 -13.72 -2.36 -8.21
C TYR A 98 -12.72 -3.34 -8.82
N ALA A 99 -12.31 -3.05 -10.04
CA ALA A 99 -11.41 -3.90 -10.81
C ALA A 99 -10.22 -3.11 -11.35
N ASP A 100 -9.21 -3.82 -11.81
CA ASP A 100 -8.15 -3.23 -12.61
C ASP A 100 -8.72 -2.70 -13.94
N ASP A 101 -8.06 -1.70 -14.48
CA ASP A 101 -8.44 -1.11 -15.76
C ASP A 101 -7.20 -0.71 -16.57
N ASP A 102 -7.41 -0.37 -17.83
CA ASP A 102 -6.37 0.16 -18.69
C ASP A 102 -6.85 1.35 -19.54
N ALA A 103 -5.91 1.99 -20.19
CA ALA A 103 -6.24 3.07 -21.12
C ALA A 103 -6.49 2.54 -22.53
N LEU A 104 -7.55 3.05 -23.17
CA LEU A 104 -7.84 2.84 -24.58
C LEU A 104 -7.42 4.07 -25.38
N ILE A 105 -6.29 3.99 -26.11
CA ILE A 105 -5.72 5.07 -26.91
C ILE A 105 -5.68 4.63 -28.37
N HIS A 106 -6.35 5.34 -29.26
CA HIS A 106 -6.46 4.99 -30.68
C HIS A 106 -6.88 3.52 -30.92
N GLY A 107 -7.83 3.03 -30.10
CA GLY A 107 -8.32 1.65 -30.19
C GLY A 107 -7.39 0.59 -29.58
N ARG A 108 -6.20 0.95 -29.11
CA ARG A 108 -5.22 0.06 -28.47
C ARG A 108 -5.28 0.15 -26.97
N ARG A 109 -5.26 -0.99 -26.30
CA ARG A 109 -5.16 -1.10 -24.85
C ARG A 109 -3.71 -0.86 -24.40
N CYS A 110 -3.52 0.04 -23.43
CA CYS A 110 -2.20 0.39 -22.89
C CYS A 110 -2.31 0.98 -21.49
N ARG A 111 -1.17 1.25 -20.83
CA ARG A 111 -1.10 1.89 -19.51
C ARG A 111 -2.01 1.20 -18.48
N PRO A 112 -1.83 -0.10 -18.19
CA PRO A 112 -2.62 -0.78 -17.19
C PRO A 112 -2.51 -0.09 -15.83
N ARG A 113 -3.61 -0.07 -15.10
CA ARG A 113 -3.70 0.36 -13.72
C ARG A 113 -4.00 -0.85 -12.86
N PHE A 114 -2.95 -1.52 -12.42
CA PHE A 114 -3.02 -2.61 -11.47
C PHE A 114 -3.16 -2.00 -10.07
N LYS A 115 -4.33 -2.16 -9.49
CA LYS A 115 -4.72 -1.52 -8.22
C LYS A 115 -4.35 -2.41 -7.04
N PRO A 116 -4.12 -1.83 -5.85
CA PRO A 116 -4.06 -2.59 -4.62
C PRO A 116 -5.48 -3.00 -4.17
N ASP A 117 -5.56 -3.90 -3.22
CA ASP A 117 -6.75 -4.06 -2.39
C ASP A 117 -7.04 -2.78 -1.61
N PHE A 118 -8.15 -2.73 -0.88
CA PHE A 118 -8.59 -1.47 -0.26
C PHE A 118 -7.50 -0.86 0.62
N SER A 119 -7.08 0.34 0.22
CA SER A 119 -5.97 1.10 0.77
C SER A 119 -6.46 2.50 1.16
N PRO A 120 -7.02 2.66 2.37
CA PRO A 120 -7.69 3.90 2.77
C PRO A 120 -6.79 5.13 2.75
N HIS A 121 -5.52 4.98 3.12
CA HIS A 121 -4.58 6.10 3.17
C HIS A 121 -4.02 6.44 1.78
N THR A 122 -3.88 5.44 0.92
CA THR A 122 -3.61 5.66 -0.51
C THR A 122 -4.74 6.45 -1.15
N LEU A 123 -6.00 6.15 -0.78
CA LEU A 123 -7.17 6.88 -1.26
C LEU A 123 -7.16 8.36 -0.82
N LEU A 124 -6.59 8.69 0.35
CA LEU A 124 -6.40 10.08 0.77
C LEU A 124 -5.34 10.83 -0.05
N SER A 125 -4.46 10.10 -0.71
CA SER A 125 -3.46 10.70 -1.60
C SER A 125 -3.98 10.91 -3.02
N HIS A 126 -4.84 10.04 -3.52
CA HIS A 126 -5.45 10.14 -4.86
C HIS A 126 -6.56 9.11 -5.05
N ASP A 127 -7.48 9.39 -5.97
CA ASP A 127 -8.52 8.44 -6.40
C ASP A 127 -7.94 7.30 -7.23
N TYR A 128 -7.35 6.28 -6.56
CA TYR A 128 -6.80 5.12 -7.24
C TYR A 128 -7.89 4.13 -7.69
N ILE A 129 -9.06 4.12 -7.04
CA ILE A 129 -10.20 3.28 -7.43
C ILE A 129 -10.71 3.74 -8.79
N GLY A 130 -10.91 5.03 -8.96
CA GLY A 130 -11.18 5.66 -10.25
C GLY A 130 -12.53 5.28 -10.86
N ARG A 131 -12.59 5.26 -12.20
CA ARG A 131 -13.78 4.87 -12.98
C ARG A 131 -13.99 3.36 -12.94
N GLY A 132 -15.24 2.93 -13.18
CA GLY A 132 -15.58 1.50 -13.17
C GLY A 132 -15.91 0.95 -11.78
N LEU A 133 -16.30 1.83 -10.87
CA LEU A 133 -16.83 1.46 -9.58
C LEU A 133 -18.20 0.82 -9.73
N CYS A 134 -18.36 -0.40 -9.21
CA CYS A 134 -19.62 -1.11 -9.13
C CYS A 134 -20.14 -1.07 -7.70
N VAL A 135 -21.37 -0.57 -7.51
CA VAL A 135 -21.93 -0.35 -6.18
C VAL A 135 -23.32 -0.98 -6.05
N SER A 136 -23.62 -1.55 -4.89
CA SER A 136 -24.96 -2.06 -4.57
C SER A 136 -25.96 -0.93 -4.51
N ARG A 137 -27.25 -1.23 -4.76
CA ARG A 137 -28.35 -0.28 -4.60
C ARG A 137 -28.41 0.33 -3.20
N ALA A 138 -28.18 -0.49 -2.18
CA ALA A 138 -28.19 -0.04 -0.80
C ALA A 138 -27.11 1.00 -0.55
N LEU A 139 -25.88 0.70 -0.94
CA LEU A 139 -24.74 1.61 -0.78
C LEU A 139 -24.91 2.90 -1.63
N LEU A 140 -25.39 2.78 -2.87
CA LEU A 140 -25.65 3.94 -3.74
C LEU A 140 -26.62 4.93 -3.08
N ARG A 141 -27.72 4.42 -2.50
CA ARG A 141 -28.71 5.23 -1.78
C ARG A 141 -28.12 5.84 -0.50
N ALA A 142 -27.46 5.04 0.31
CA ALA A 142 -26.85 5.50 1.57
C ALA A 142 -25.76 6.56 1.33
N ALA A 143 -25.02 6.47 0.22
CA ALA A 143 -24.03 7.46 -0.18
C ALA A 143 -24.63 8.70 -0.87
N GLY A 144 -25.96 8.83 -0.92
CA GLY A 144 -26.66 10.01 -1.45
C GLY A 144 -26.80 10.05 -2.97
N GLY A 145 -26.74 8.91 -3.64
CA GLY A 145 -26.89 8.77 -5.09
C GLY A 145 -25.63 9.15 -5.88
N TRP A 146 -25.66 8.91 -7.19
CA TRP A 146 -24.54 9.24 -8.07
C TRP A 146 -24.47 10.74 -8.36
N PRO A 147 -23.34 11.42 -8.05
CA PRO A 147 -23.25 12.87 -8.13
C PRO A 147 -22.89 13.39 -9.54
N GLY A 148 -22.51 12.51 -10.45
CA GLY A 148 -22.09 12.84 -11.81
C GLY A 148 -20.73 12.26 -12.22
N PRO A 149 -20.38 12.37 -13.51
CA PRO A 149 -19.25 11.65 -14.09
C PRO A 149 -17.88 12.31 -13.91
N ASP A 150 -17.82 13.59 -13.54
CA ASP A 150 -16.54 14.28 -13.41
C ASP A 150 -15.67 13.71 -12.28
N ALA A 151 -14.35 13.84 -12.42
CA ALA A 151 -13.39 13.22 -11.53
C ALA A 151 -13.55 13.66 -10.05
N ALA A 152 -13.86 14.95 -9.81
CA ALA A 152 -14.01 15.47 -8.46
C ALA A 152 -15.28 14.93 -7.78
N ARG A 153 -16.42 14.90 -8.48
CA ARG A 153 -17.67 14.35 -7.96
C ARG A 153 -17.57 12.86 -7.71
N ARG A 154 -16.94 12.12 -8.64
CA ARG A 154 -16.68 10.69 -8.48
C ARG A 154 -15.81 10.42 -7.25
N TYR A 155 -14.72 11.16 -7.09
CA TYR A 155 -13.86 11.03 -5.91
C TYR A 155 -14.60 11.34 -4.61
N ALA A 156 -15.43 12.40 -4.59
CA ALA A 156 -16.29 12.72 -3.46
C ALA A 156 -17.28 11.59 -3.13
N PHE A 157 -17.87 10.96 -4.16
CA PHE A 157 -18.73 9.79 -3.98
C PHE A 157 -17.96 8.61 -3.40
N THR A 158 -16.78 8.27 -3.95
CA THR A 158 -15.93 7.19 -3.45
C THR A 158 -15.59 7.39 -1.98
N LEU A 159 -15.16 8.60 -1.58
CA LEU A 159 -14.85 8.93 -0.19
C LEU A 159 -16.08 8.78 0.73
N ARG A 160 -17.27 9.20 0.30
CA ARG A 160 -18.50 8.99 1.06
C ARG A 160 -18.88 7.52 1.16
N ALA A 161 -18.83 6.79 0.06
CA ALA A 161 -19.17 5.37 0.04
C ALA A 161 -18.27 4.56 0.99
N VAL A 162 -16.95 4.78 0.96
CA VAL A 162 -16.02 4.07 1.86
C VAL A 162 -16.18 4.48 3.33
N SER A 163 -16.64 5.71 3.62
CA SER A 163 -16.90 6.15 5.00
C SER A 163 -18.05 5.39 5.68
N LEU A 164 -18.94 4.79 4.90
CA LEU A 164 -20.01 3.92 5.36
C LEU A 164 -19.54 2.51 5.71
N LYS A 165 -18.24 2.21 5.52
CA LYS A 165 -17.59 0.91 5.78
C LYS A 165 -18.31 -0.26 5.09
N PRO A 166 -18.58 -0.17 3.77
CA PRO A 166 -19.22 -1.25 3.03
C PRO A 166 -18.33 -2.49 2.98
N ARG A 167 -18.91 -3.63 2.71
CA ARG A 167 -18.15 -4.80 2.28
C ARG A 167 -17.57 -4.53 0.89
N MET A 168 -16.23 -4.56 0.79
CA MET A 168 -15.52 -4.17 -0.42
C MET A 168 -14.65 -5.29 -0.93
N ILE A 169 -14.56 -5.41 -2.26
CA ILE A 169 -13.62 -6.31 -2.91
C ILE A 169 -12.95 -5.65 -4.11
N HIS A 170 -11.67 -5.91 -4.27
CA HIS A 170 -10.91 -5.67 -5.48
C HIS A 170 -10.88 -6.92 -6.35
N LEU A 171 -11.20 -6.78 -7.63
CA LEU A 171 -11.03 -7.83 -8.63
C LEU A 171 -9.75 -7.56 -9.42
N PRO A 172 -8.67 -8.31 -9.20
CA PRO A 172 -7.40 -8.08 -9.89
C PRO A 172 -7.43 -8.64 -11.33
N PHE A 173 -8.37 -8.14 -12.09
CA PHE A 173 -8.55 -8.44 -13.52
C PHE A 173 -8.74 -7.11 -14.25
N VAL A 174 -8.10 -6.97 -15.41
CA VAL A 174 -8.30 -5.78 -16.25
C VAL A 174 -9.65 -5.92 -17.00
N LEU A 175 -10.72 -5.55 -16.30
CA LEU A 175 -12.09 -5.73 -16.78
C LEU A 175 -12.61 -4.58 -17.62
N ILE A 176 -11.98 -3.40 -17.53
CA ILE A 176 -12.50 -2.17 -18.14
C ILE A 176 -11.38 -1.45 -18.88
N SER A 177 -11.57 -1.17 -20.15
CA SER A 177 -10.71 -0.27 -20.91
C SER A 177 -11.39 1.08 -21.10
N LEU A 178 -10.70 2.15 -20.71
CA LEU A 178 -11.26 3.49 -20.59
C LEU A 178 -10.46 4.51 -21.43
N PRO A 179 -11.09 5.54 -22.02
CA PRO A 179 -10.33 6.64 -22.59
C PRO A 179 -9.48 7.31 -21.49
N PRO A 180 -8.30 7.85 -21.84
CA PRO A 180 -7.51 8.62 -20.88
C PRO A 180 -8.33 9.74 -20.22
N GLU A 181 -8.08 9.95 -18.94
CA GLU A 181 -8.67 11.05 -18.18
C GLU A 181 -7.55 11.80 -17.46
N PRO A 182 -7.57 13.14 -17.48
CA PRO A 182 -6.60 13.91 -16.72
C PRO A 182 -6.79 13.66 -15.21
N PRO A 183 -5.72 13.72 -14.42
CA PRO A 183 -5.82 13.64 -12.97
C PRO A 183 -6.74 14.74 -12.42
N CYS A 184 -7.51 14.44 -11.39
CA CYS A 184 -8.33 15.43 -10.70
C CYS A 184 -7.45 16.38 -9.88
N PRO A 185 -7.36 17.67 -10.21
CA PRO A 185 -6.56 18.62 -9.45
C PRO A 185 -7.31 19.21 -8.24
N ASP A 186 -8.62 18.97 -8.15
CA ASP A 186 -9.48 19.60 -7.14
C ASP A 186 -9.34 18.92 -5.76
N PRO A 187 -8.83 19.62 -4.73
CA PRO A 187 -8.73 19.11 -3.38
C PRO A 187 -10.05 19.12 -2.61
N MET A 188 -11.11 19.76 -3.13
CA MET A 188 -12.37 19.97 -2.41
C MET A 188 -13.05 18.68 -1.95
N PRO A 189 -13.09 17.59 -2.74
CA PRO A 189 -13.61 16.32 -2.26
C PRO A 189 -12.94 15.84 -0.97
N LEU A 190 -11.62 15.90 -0.94
CA LEU A 190 -10.83 15.48 0.22
C LEU A 190 -10.94 16.45 1.39
N LYS A 191 -10.96 17.77 1.13
CA LYS A 191 -11.21 18.79 2.16
C LYS A 191 -12.56 18.58 2.86
N ARG A 192 -13.63 18.34 2.09
CA ARG A 192 -14.95 18.05 2.67
C ARG A 192 -14.97 16.76 3.46
N TYR A 193 -14.27 15.71 2.99
CA TYR A 193 -14.19 14.43 3.68
C TYR A 193 -13.41 14.53 4.99
N LEU A 194 -12.28 15.22 5.01
CA LEU A 194 -11.43 15.35 6.20
C LEU A 194 -11.88 16.50 7.13
N GLY A 195 -12.56 17.53 6.60
CA GLY A 195 -12.94 18.73 7.39
C GLY A 195 -11.71 19.38 8.01
N ASP A 196 -11.86 19.82 9.25
CA ASP A 196 -10.77 20.48 10.00
C ASP A 196 -9.71 19.52 10.56
N ARG A 197 -9.82 18.22 10.25
CA ARG A 197 -8.85 17.23 10.72
C ARG A 197 -7.49 17.31 10.03
N ALA A 198 -7.43 17.91 8.84
CA ALA A 198 -6.20 18.03 8.06
C ALA A 198 -6.20 19.24 7.12
N LEU A 199 -5.02 19.86 6.97
CA LEU A 199 -4.71 20.75 5.86
C LEU A 199 -4.34 19.90 4.63
N ILE A 200 -4.93 20.19 3.47
CA ILE A 200 -4.65 19.47 2.23
C ILE A 200 -3.68 20.27 1.38
N LEU A 201 -2.48 19.75 1.20
CA LEU A 201 -1.47 20.30 0.33
C LEU A 201 -1.47 19.56 -1.03
N PRO A 202 -0.98 20.19 -2.11
CA PRO A 202 -0.66 19.48 -3.34
C PRO A 202 0.35 18.37 -3.07
N GLY A 203 0.13 17.20 -3.67
CA GLY A 203 1.05 16.09 -3.60
C GLY A 203 2.22 16.22 -4.61
N PRO A 204 3.18 15.29 -4.56
CA PRO A 204 4.39 15.33 -5.39
C PRO A 204 4.15 15.01 -6.88
N VAL A 205 2.94 14.58 -7.22
CA VAL A 205 2.52 14.20 -8.58
C VAL A 205 1.23 14.93 -8.92
N PRO A 206 1.02 15.40 -10.15
CA PRO A 206 -0.22 16.04 -10.56
C PRO A 206 -1.46 15.18 -10.22
N GLY A 207 -2.48 15.79 -9.61
CA GLY A 207 -3.71 15.12 -9.19
C GLY A 207 -3.54 14.23 -7.95
N THR A 208 -2.49 14.45 -7.17
CA THR A 208 -2.32 13.83 -5.85
C THR A 208 -2.31 14.87 -4.74
N PHE A 209 -2.59 14.42 -3.53
CA PHE A 209 -2.73 15.24 -2.35
C PHE A 209 -1.82 14.76 -1.22
N LEU A 210 -1.42 15.69 -0.38
CA LEU A 210 -0.65 15.42 0.84
C LEU A 210 -1.40 16.00 2.04
N PRO A 211 -2.21 15.19 2.73
CA PRO A 211 -2.84 15.62 3.98
C PRO A 211 -1.80 15.85 5.08
N ARG A 212 -1.94 16.98 5.79
CA ARG A 212 -1.20 17.32 7.00
C ARG A 212 -2.19 17.29 8.15
N PHE A 213 -2.15 16.23 8.95
CA PHE A 213 -3.12 15.99 10.01
C PHE A 213 -2.81 16.80 11.26
N ASN A 214 -3.85 17.30 11.91
CA ASN A 214 -3.72 17.92 13.22
C ASN A 214 -3.41 16.84 14.26
N VAL A 215 -2.38 17.08 15.06
CA VAL A 215 -2.03 16.23 16.20
C VAL A 215 -2.51 16.91 17.48
N TRP A 216 -3.21 16.18 18.32
CA TRP A 216 -3.75 16.74 19.55
C TRP A 216 -2.66 16.92 20.62
N GLY A 217 -2.53 18.13 21.12
CA GLY A 217 -1.55 18.53 22.13
C GLY A 217 -0.12 18.51 21.59
N GLU A 218 0.84 18.45 22.50
CA GLU A 218 2.27 18.34 22.22
C GLU A 218 2.77 16.98 22.72
N PRO A 219 2.54 15.90 21.97
CA PRO A 219 2.92 14.57 22.42
C PRO A 219 4.42 14.43 22.51
N LEU A 220 4.88 13.80 23.59
CA LEU A 220 6.27 13.38 23.70
C LEU A 220 6.56 12.25 22.72
N VAL A 221 7.64 12.37 21.95
CA VAL A 221 8.17 11.31 21.09
C VAL A 221 9.46 10.76 21.71
N SER A 222 9.53 9.46 21.93
CA SER A 222 10.76 8.78 22.32
C SER A 222 11.50 8.32 21.07
N VAL A 223 12.62 8.95 20.77
CA VAL A 223 13.52 8.57 19.69
C VAL A 223 14.51 7.55 20.22
N ILE A 224 14.39 6.32 19.77
CA ILE A 224 15.22 5.19 20.17
C ILE A 224 16.20 4.90 19.03
N VAL A 225 17.49 5.01 19.27
CA VAL A 225 18.53 4.85 18.25
C VAL A 225 19.44 3.68 18.63
N SER A 226 19.65 2.70 17.71
CA SER A 226 20.60 1.61 17.95
C SER A 226 22.04 2.02 17.68
N ASP A 227 23.00 1.29 18.28
CA ASP A 227 24.43 1.47 18.02
C ASP A 227 25.00 0.48 17.00
N GLU A 228 24.17 -0.34 16.37
CA GLU A 228 24.57 -1.45 15.48
C GLU A 228 25.50 -1.03 14.34
N ALA A 229 25.32 0.18 13.82
CA ALA A 229 26.16 0.69 12.71
C ALA A 229 27.51 1.26 13.17
N GLY A 230 27.82 1.16 14.46
CA GLY A 230 29.05 1.68 15.06
C GLY A 230 28.98 3.15 15.49
N ALA A 231 29.99 3.57 16.27
CA ALA A 231 29.98 4.86 16.95
C ALA A 231 29.89 6.08 16.01
N ASP A 232 30.59 6.07 14.88
CA ASP A 232 30.56 7.20 13.95
C ASP A 232 29.22 7.33 13.22
N ALA A 233 28.58 6.22 12.88
CA ALA A 233 27.26 6.23 12.27
C ALA A 233 26.21 6.70 13.29
N LEU A 234 26.26 6.19 14.51
CA LEU A 234 25.41 6.64 15.61
C LEU A 234 25.55 8.16 15.84
N LYS A 235 26.78 8.67 15.87
CA LYS A 235 27.07 10.10 16.05
C LYS A 235 26.41 10.95 14.96
N ARG A 236 26.51 10.54 13.67
CA ARG A 236 25.87 11.25 12.59
C ARG A 236 24.34 11.24 12.71
N THR A 237 23.75 10.08 13.06
CA THR A 237 22.31 9.98 13.29
C THR A 237 21.84 10.92 14.41
N LEU A 238 22.52 10.91 15.56
CA LEU A 238 22.18 11.77 16.69
C LEU A 238 22.24 13.25 16.32
N LEU A 239 23.31 13.69 15.65
CA LEU A 239 23.46 15.06 15.18
C LEU A 239 22.36 15.44 14.16
N ALA A 240 22.04 14.54 13.24
CA ALA A 240 20.99 14.79 12.26
C ALA A 240 19.60 14.86 12.90
N VAL A 241 19.33 14.04 13.91
CA VAL A 241 18.10 14.11 14.71
C VAL A 241 18.03 15.44 15.44
N GLU A 242 19.06 15.84 16.17
CA GLU A 242 19.11 17.10 16.90
C GLU A 242 18.87 18.31 15.98
N GLN A 243 19.48 18.34 14.81
CA GLN A 243 19.37 19.45 13.86
C GLN A 243 18.01 19.53 13.15
N ARG A 244 17.30 18.40 12.98
CA ARG A 244 16.11 18.30 12.13
C ARG A 244 14.83 17.92 12.88
N MET A 245 14.92 17.54 14.15
CA MET A 245 13.75 17.24 14.96
C MET A 245 13.05 18.54 15.38
N GLN A 246 12.04 18.93 14.62
CA GLN A 246 11.24 20.13 14.87
C GLN A 246 10.01 19.81 15.73
N LEU A 247 10.15 18.91 16.73
CA LEU A 247 9.12 18.66 17.71
C LEU A 247 9.45 19.38 19.00
N PRO A 248 8.47 20.03 19.66
CA PRO A 248 8.70 20.76 20.91
C PRO A 248 9.08 19.81 22.06
N ARG A 249 8.68 18.55 21.99
CA ARG A 249 8.90 17.56 23.05
C ARG A 249 9.36 16.22 22.48
N TYR A 250 10.61 15.89 22.71
CA TYR A 250 11.13 14.55 22.46
C TYR A 250 12.15 14.15 23.53
N GLU A 251 12.35 12.87 23.72
CA GLU A 251 13.45 12.29 24.49
C GLU A 251 14.28 11.40 23.57
N LEU A 252 15.56 11.28 23.90
CA LEU A 252 16.51 10.47 23.15
C LEU A 252 16.95 9.29 24.00
N ILE A 253 16.84 8.09 23.46
CA ILE A 253 17.29 6.85 24.09
C ILE A 253 18.25 6.16 23.12
N VAL A 254 19.46 5.88 23.56
CA VAL A 254 20.42 5.08 22.81
C VAL A 254 20.34 3.64 23.31
N ALA A 255 20.04 2.73 22.41
CA ALA A 255 19.98 1.29 22.65
C ALA A 255 21.27 0.63 22.12
N ALA A 256 22.12 0.18 23.03
CA ALA A 256 23.44 -0.38 22.70
C ALA A 256 23.48 -1.88 22.97
N GLY A 257 23.82 -2.65 21.92
CA GLY A 257 24.01 -4.10 21.98
C GLY A 257 25.38 -4.56 22.50
N GLY A 258 26.28 -3.60 22.73
CA GLY A 258 27.61 -3.79 23.28
C GLY A 258 27.81 -3.18 24.66
N PRO A 259 28.99 -3.32 25.25
CA PRO A 259 29.36 -2.67 26.51
C PRO A 259 29.43 -1.15 26.31
N LEU A 260 29.26 -0.40 27.40
CA LEU A 260 29.34 1.07 27.40
C LEU A 260 30.74 1.54 26.96
N SER A 261 30.82 1.99 25.71
CA SER A 261 32.01 2.64 25.16
C SER A 261 32.25 4.01 25.80
N PRO A 262 33.47 4.61 25.70
CA PRO A 262 33.71 5.97 26.15
C PRO A 262 32.73 6.99 25.58
N PHE A 263 32.36 6.84 24.32
CA PHE A 263 31.37 7.70 23.65
C PHE A 263 29.96 7.56 24.30
N LEU A 264 29.50 6.34 24.55
CA LEU A 264 28.21 6.10 25.21
C LEU A 264 28.18 6.60 26.65
N ARG A 265 29.29 6.50 27.40
CA ARG A 265 29.43 7.10 28.72
C ARG A 265 29.30 8.62 28.64
N ALA A 266 30.01 9.26 27.72
CA ALA A 266 29.94 10.70 27.53
C ALA A 266 28.52 11.19 27.14
N LEU A 267 27.75 10.41 26.39
CA LEU A 267 26.33 10.72 26.09
C LEU A 267 25.49 10.66 27.39
N ARG A 268 25.67 9.61 28.17
CA ARG A 268 24.97 9.45 29.48
C ARG A 268 25.28 10.58 30.45
N ASP A 269 26.53 10.99 30.52
CA ASP A 269 26.97 12.09 31.38
C ASP A 269 26.38 13.44 30.96
N ARG A 270 25.97 13.57 29.69
CA ARG A 270 25.22 14.71 29.14
C ARG A 270 23.69 14.57 29.27
N GLY A 271 23.20 13.55 29.96
CA GLY A 271 21.78 13.35 30.24
C GLY A 271 21.02 12.57 29.18
N VAL A 272 21.69 12.00 28.15
CA VAL A 272 21.05 11.09 27.20
C VAL A 272 20.80 9.74 27.88
N SER A 273 19.59 9.21 27.72
CA SER A 273 19.28 7.85 28.21
C SER A 273 20.05 6.82 27.40
N VAL A 274 20.92 6.03 28.03
CA VAL A 274 21.69 4.97 27.35
C VAL A 274 21.38 3.65 28.04
N LEU A 275 20.71 2.76 27.28
CA LEU A 275 20.47 1.37 27.63
C LEU A 275 21.55 0.50 26.99
N SER A 276 22.30 -0.24 27.78
CA SER A 276 23.31 -1.18 27.28
C SER A 276 22.97 -2.58 27.74
N LEU A 277 22.78 -3.48 26.77
CA LEU A 277 22.49 -4.89 26.99
C LEU A 277 23.44 -5.73 26.12
N PRO A 278 24.66 -5.98 26.60
CA PRO A 278 25.66 -6.71 25.82
C PRO A 278 25.19 -8.11 25.42
N GLY A 279 25.26 -8.42 24.12
CA GLY A 279 24.87 -9.72 23.58
C GLY A 279 23.36 -9.93 23.41
N ALA A 280 22.54 -8.94 23.74
CA ALA A 280 21.11 -9.05 23.47
C ALA A 280 20.79 -9.05 21.97
N ALA A 281 19.84 -9.88 21.58
CA ALA A 281 19.29 -9.82 20.22
C ALA A 281 18.61 -8.46 19.97
N PRO A 282 18.63 -7.94 18.73
CA PRO A 282 18.06 -6.62 18.42
C PRO A 282 16.62 -6.44 18.91
N GLY A 283 15.75 -7.43 18.71
CA GLY A 283 14.36 -7.37 19.19
C GLY A 283 14.23 -7.21 20.70
N VAL A 284 15.09 -7.89 21.47
CA VAL A 284 15.14 -7.75 22.94
C VAL A 284 15.58 -6.33 23.31
N LEU A 285 16.65 -5.84 22.72
CA LEU A 285 17.20 -4.51 22.99
C LEU A 285 16.17 -3.40 22.68
N TRP A 286 15.51 -3.49 21.54
CA TRP A 286 14.45 -2.54 21.16
C TRP A 286 13.26 -2.59 22.11
N ASN A 287 12.83 -3.78 22.54
CA ASN A 287 11.72 -3.95 23.45
C ASN A 287 12.04 -3.35 24.84
N GLU A 288 13.25 -3.57 25.36
CA GLU A 288 13.65 -2.97 26.63
C GLU A 288 13.75 -1.43 26.54
N ALA A 289 14.30 -0.91 25.44
CA ALA A 289 14.34 0.53 25.23
C ALA A 289 12.90 1.12 25.14
N ALA A 290 11.97 0.44 24.49
CA ALA A 290 10.57 0.86 24.40
C ALA A 290 9.84 0.83 25.76
N ARG A 291 10.22 -0.09 26.67
CA ARG A 291 9.66 -0.12 28.03
C ARG A 291 10.11 1.08 28.87
N THR A 292 11.37 1.52 28.72
CA THR A 292 11.90 2.69 29.41
C THR A 292 11.38 4.00 28.83
N ALA A 293 10.90 4.00 27.59
CA ALA A 293 10.40 5.17 26.90
C ALA A 293 9.11 5.71 27.53
N ARG A 294 9.01 7.04 27.62
CA ARG A 294 7.87 7.78 28.23
C ARG A 294 6.96 8.40 27.16
N GLY A 295 7.42 8.45 25.91
CA GLY A 295 6.70 9.07 24.81
C GLY A 295 5.40 8.36 24.46
N ARG A 296 4.44 9.15 23.99
CA ARG A 296 3.22 8.63 23.37
C ARG A 296 3.52 7.89 22.04
N PHE A 297 4.58 8.32 21.35
CA PHE A 297 5.09 7.70 20.13
C PHE A 297 6.51 7.21 20.35
N LEU A 298 6.81 6.07 19.75
CA LEU A 298 8.15 5.51 19.65
C LEU A 298 8.63 5.68 18.23
N LEU A 299 9.80 6.26 18.04
CA LEU A 299 10.50 6.33 16.77
C LEU A 299 11.78 5.49 16.87
N PHE A 300 11.76 4.30 16.29
CA PHE A 300 12.91 3.43 16.18
C PHE A 300 13.78 3.87 15.02
N LEU A 301 15.06 4.09 15.25
CA LEU A 301 16.05 4.48 14.25
C LEU A 301 17.27 3.56 14.31
N TYR A 302 17.58 2.95 13.18
CA TYR A 302 18.87 2.29 13.01
C TYR A 302 20.00 3.33 13.09
N GLY A 303 21.10 3.01 13.79
CA GLY A 303 22.19 3.94 14.08
C GLY A 303 23.05 4.34 12.89
N GLY A 304 22.51 4.40 11.71
CA GLY A 304 23.07 4.95 10.49
C GLY A 304 22.00 5.67 9.68
N ALA A 305 20.76 5.66 10.18
CA ALA A 305 19.65 6.32 9.51
C ALA A 305 19.69 7.82 9.78
N GLU A 306 19.95 8.61 8.77
CA GLU A 306 20.05 10.07 8.84
C GLU A 306 18.77 10.69 8.27
N PRO A 307 17.92 11.39 9.07
CA PRO A 307 16.79 12.13 8.53
C PRO A 307 17.27 13.24 7.60
N LEU A 308 16.63 13.38 6.44
CA LEU A 308 16.90 14.44 5.47
C LEU A 308 15.85 15.56 5.55
N SER A 309 14.61 15.21 5.91
CA SER A 309 13.50 16.14 6.02
C SER A 309 13.56 16.90 7.35
N PRO A 310 13.42 18.24 7.37
CA PRO A 310 13.58 19.03 8.60
C PRO A 310 12.44 18.85 9.61
N ASP A 311 11.27 18.42 9.17
CA ASP A 311 10.06 18.24 9.99
C ASP A 311 9.63 16.76 10.06
N PHE A 312 10.61 15.85 9.93
CA PHE A 312 10.35 14.42 9.84
C PHE A 312 9.54 13.87 11.04
N GLY A 313 9.89 14.32 12.26
CA GLY A 313 9.22 13.89 13.48
C GLY A 313 7.74 14.27 13.48
N GLN A 314 7.44 15.52 13.12
CA GLN A 314 6.07 16.01 13.05
C GLN A 314 5.26 15.26 11.99
N ARG A 315 5.81 15.10 10.77
CA ARG A 315 5.10 14.42 9.68
C ARG A 315 4.82 12.96 9.97
N LEU A 316 5.76 12.24 10.58
CA LEU A 316 5.51 10.86 10.99
C LEU A 316 4.45 10.79 12.09
N THR A 317 4.50 11.71 13.07
CA THR A 317 3.52 11.78 14.17
C THR A 317 2.11 12.06 13.66
N GLU A 318 1.95 12.98 12.69
CA GLU A 318 0.65 13.30 12.07
C GLU A 318 -0.06 12.05 11.52
N TRP A 319 0.68 11.13 10.91
CA TRP A 319 0.12 9.87 10.41
C TRP A 319 -0.02 8.82 11.51
N ALA A 320 0.96 8.70 12.41
CA ALA A 320 0.95 7.72 13.49
C ALA A 320 -0.16 7.98 14.52
N ASP A 321 -0.63 9.23 14.65
CA ASP A 321 -1.71 9.60 15.59
C ASP A 321 -3.10 9.15 15.12
N ARG A 322 -3.25 8.76 13.87
CA ARG A 322 -4.52 8.29 13.35
C ARG A 322 -4.97 6.98 14.01
N PRO A 323 -6.29 6.85 14.29
CA PRO A 323 -6.81 5.69 15.04
C PRO A 323 -6.67 4.35 14.32
N ASP A 324 -6.59 4.37 12.99
CA ASP A 324 -6.52 3.22 12.10
C ASP A 324 -5.09 2.86 11.65
N VAL A 325 -4.06 3.62 12.09
CA VAL A 325 -2.67 3.42 11.66
C VAL A 325 -1.89 2.60 12.67
N GLY A 326 -1.21 1.56 12.23
CA GLY A 326 -0.28 0.72 13.00
C GLY A 326 1.09 1.37 13.09
N ALA A 327 1.87 1.25 12.04
CA ALA A 327 3.23 1.78 11.94
C ALA A 327 3.38 2.73 10.75
N VAL A 328 4.31 3.67 10.86
CA VAL A 328 4.62 4.66 9.83
C VAL A 328 6.12 4.67 9.56
N GLY A 329 6.52 4.61 8.31
CA GLY A 329 7.92 4.71 7.90
C GLY A 329 8.14 5.75 6.81
N PRO A 330 9.38 6.26 6.68
CA PRO A 330 9.78 7.19 5.63
C PRO A 330 10.12 6.45 4.33
N LEU A 331 10.40 7.22 3.29
CA LEU A 331 11.18 6.80 2.15
C LEU A 331 12.65 6.77 2.55
N VAL A 332 13.33 5.67 2.26
CA VAL A 332 14.75 5.47 2.61
C VAL A 332 15.58 5.39 1.33
N MET A 333 16.72 6.09 1.32
CA MET A 333 17.68 6.15 0.20
C MET A 333 19.08 5.78 0.69
N ASP A 334 19.93 5.37 -0.25
CA ASP A 334 21.37 5.22 -0.03
C ASP A 334 22.13 6.56 -0.14
N ARG A 335 23.46 6.50 -0.10
CA ARG A 335 24.32 7.68 -0.22
C ARG A 335 24.33 8.27 -1.61
N GLU A 336 24.04 7.48 -2.63
CA GLU A 336 23.93 7.86 -4.04
C GLU A 336 22.52 8.37 -4.39
N ASN A 337 21.65 8.58 -3.38
CA ASN A 337 20.24 8.97 -3.50
C ASN A 337 19.40 7.99 -4.33
N ARG A 338 19.73 6.69 -4.31
CA ARG A 338 18.91 5.63 -4.86
C ARG A 338 17.99 5.09 -3.78
N PHE A 339 16.78 4.72 -4.14
CA PHE A 339 15.80 4.23 -3.20
C PHE A 339 16.18 2.84 -2.67
N LEU A 340 16.25 2.72 -1.36
CA LEU A 340 16.38 1.45 -0.65
C LEU A 340 15.01 0.91 -0.23
N SER A 341 14.13 1.79 0.24
CA SER A 341 12.77 1.39 0.59
C SER A 341 11.76 2.49 0.37
N THR A 342 10.64 2.07 -0.17
CA THR A 342 9.36 2.79 -0.22
C THR A 342 8.27 1.98 0.52
N GLY A 343 8.63 1.19 1.52
CA GLY A 343 7.82 0.16 2.17
C GLY A 343 8.11 -1.23 1.62
N THR A 344 7.77 -2.26 2.37
CA THR A 344 8.07 -3.66 2.05
C THR A 344 6.88 -4.34 1.37
N VAL A 345 7.16 -5.01 0.26
CA VAL A 345 6.26 -5.94 -0.42
C VAL A 345 6.68 -7.37 -0.07
N ILE A 346 5.74 -8.14 0.46
CA ILE A 346 5.98 -9.52 0.88
C ILE A 346 6.03 -10.43 -0.35
N GLY A 347 7.11 -11.19 -0.49
CA GLY A 347 7.36 -12.11 -1.61
C GLY A 347 8.12 -11.48 -2.78
N LEU A 348 8.32 -10.17 -2.83
CA LEU A 348 9.11 -9.53 -3.89
C LEU A 348 10.57 -9.98 -3.81
N PHE A 349 11.15 -10.37 -4.93
CA PHE A 349 12.49 -11.00 -5.05
C PHE A 349 12.64 -12.30 -4.24
N GLY A 350 11.54 -13.01 -4.00
CA GLY A 350 11.53 -14.25 -3.20
C GLY A 350 11.63 -14.03 -1.69
N GLY A 351 11.44 -12.79 -1.20
CA GLY A 351 11.56 -12.46 0.22
C GLY A 351 10.85 -11.17 0.59
N LEU A 352 11.54 -10.26 1.22
CA LEU A 352 11.08 -8.93 1.62
C LEU A 352 11.71 -7.91 0.68
N GLY A 353 10.95 -7.41 -0.29
CA GLY A 353 11.45 -6.47 -1.29
C GLY A 353 10.77 -5.11 -1.23
N SER A 354 11.32 -4.15 -1.94
CA SER A 354 10.73 -2.82 -2.05
C SER A 354 10.58 -2.40 -3.51
N LEU A 355 9.43 -1.83 -3.85
CA LEU A 355 9.26 -1.19 -5.14
C LEU A 355 10.17 0.02 -5.28
N GLY A 356 10.72 0.19 -6.47
CA GLY A 356 11.65 1.29 -6.74
C GLY A 356 13.06 1.07 -6.21
N PHE A 357 13.38 -0.09 -5.63
CA PHE A 357 14.73 -0.40 -5.14
C PHE A 357 15.79 -0.13 -6.22
N GLY A 358 16.85 0.59 -5.87
CA GLY A 358 17.95 0.94 -6.76
C GLY A 358 17.66 2.06 -7.74
N LEU A 359 16.43 2.59 -7.83
CA LEU A 359 16.10 3.70 -8.72
C LEU A 359 16.48 5.05 -8.11
N SER A 360 16.83 5.99 -8.96
CA SER A 360 16.91 7.41 -8.64
C SER A 360 15.50 8.04 -8.58
N GLU A 361 15.38 9.24 -8.02
CA GLU A 361 14.10 9.95 -8.00
C GLU A 361 13.58 10.28 -9.42
N SER A 362 14.48 10.62 -10.36
CA SER A 362 14.10 10.89 -11.74
C SER A 362 13.52 9.65 -12.44
N GLU A 363 14.16 8.50 -12.25
CA GLU A 363 13.66 7.22 -12.76
C GLU A 363 12.30 6.86 -12.13
N MET A 364 12.15 7.06 -10.81
CA MET A 364 10.91 6.82 -10.09
C MET A 364 9.77 7.72 -10.60
N ARG A 365 10.03 9.02 -10.84
CA ARG A 365 9.03 9.97 -11.36
C ARG A 365 8.52 9.57 -12.74
N ILE A 366 9.36 8.93 -13.55
CA ILE A 366 8.97 8.43 -14.88
C ILE A 366 8.24 7.10 -14.78
N ALA A 367 8.80 6.15 -14.04
CA ALA A 367 8.33 4.76 -14.06
C ALA A 367 7.12 4.51 -13.14
N CYS A 368 7.13 5.07 -11.93
CA CYS A 368 6.10 4.84 -10.92
C CYS A 368 5.94 6.03 -9.96
N PRO A 369 5.53 7.20 -10.48
CA PRO A 369 5.50 8.45 -9.71
C PRO A 369 4.63 8.40 -8.45
N ARG A 370 3.60 7.56 -8.42
CA ARG A 370 2.71 7.40 -7.26
C ARG A 370 3.37 6.75 -6.04
N LEU A 371 4.53 6.09 -6.22
CA LEU A 371 5.33 5.61 -5.09
C LEU A 371 5.93 6.76 -4.26
N LEU A 372 5.91 7.98 -4.77
CA LEU A 372 6.26 9.19 -4.03
C LEU A 372 5.12 9.76 -3.17
N CYS A 373 3.93 9.15 -3.21
CA CYS A 373 2.77 9.55 -2.40
C CYS A 373 2.63 8.69 -1.15
N PRO A 374 2.04 9.22 -0.05
CA PRO A 374 1.68 8.40 1.10
C PRO A 374 0.78 7.23 0.69
N ARG A 375 1.08 6.04 1.20
CA ARG A 375 0.36 4.82 0.83
C ARG A 375 0.42 3.75 1.90
N ASP A 376 -0.59 2.90 1.87
CA ASP A 376 -0.63 1.68 2.65
C ASP A 376 0.40 0.68 2.11
N VAL A 377 1.05 -0.04 3.02
CA VAL A 377 2.05 -1.06 2.73
C VAL A 377 1.88 -2.24 3.69
N SER A 378 2.27 -3.43 3.26
CA SER A 378 2.18 -4.61 4.13
C SER A 378 3.12 -4.52 5.31
N ALA A 379 4.32 -3.99 5.07
CA ALA A 379 5.31 -3.85 6.12
C ALA A 379 6.29 -2.69 5.87
N LEU A 380 7.09 -2.41 6.88
CA LEU A 380 8.11 -1.37 6.90
C LEU A 380 9.42 -1.97 7.41
N PRO A 381 10.56 -1.60 6.82
CA PRO A 381 11.86 -2.05 7.31
C PRO A 381 12.22 -1.41 8.66
N PRO A 382 13.12 -2.02 9.44
CA PRO A 382 13.47 -1.57 10.78
C PRO A 382 14.31 -0.30 10.84
N TRP A 383 14.67 0.30 9.71
CA TRP A 383 15.64 1.39 9.66
C TRP A 383 15.12 2.71 10.23
N ALA A 384 13.81 2.97 10.04
CA ALA A 384 13.10 4.10 10.64
C ALA A 384 11.61 3.75 10.70
N LEU A 385 11.09 3.60 11.90
CA LEU A 385 9.70 3.17 12.13
C LEU A 385 9.12 3.94 13.31
N MET A 386 8.01 4.63 13.08
CA MET A 386 7.24 5.28 14.13
C MET A 386 5.94 4.51 14.40
N ILE A 387 5.64 4.35 15.68
CA ILE A 387 4.43 3.67 16.16
C ILE A 387 3.95 4.32 17.46
N ARG A 388 2.67 4.28 17.73
CA ARG A 388 2.15 4.62 19.07
C ARG A 388 2.63 3.59 20.09
N ARG A 389 3.11 4.10 21.24
CA ARG A 389 3.65 3.25 22.31
C ARG A 389 2.63 2.23 22.83
N ASP A 390 1.37 2.65 23.00
CA ASP A 390 0.29 1.78 23.45
C ASP A 390 0.05 0.62 22.47
N ARG A 391 0.11 0.86 21.16
CA ARG A 391 -0.04 -0.17 20.11
C ARG A 391 1.16 -1.11 20.07
N PHE A 392 2.38 -0.56 20.19
CA PHE A 392 3.60 -1.36 20.24
C PHE A 392 3.56 -2.37 21.40
N LEU A 393 3.20 -1.89 22.59
CA LEU A 393 3.11 -2.71 23.79
C LEU A 393 1.96 -3.72 23.72
N ALA A 394 0.78 -3.30 23.22
CA ALA A 394 -0.37 -4.19 23.03
C ALA A 394 -0.11 -5.28 21.98
N ALA A 395 0.70 -4.99 20.98
CA ALA A 395 1.14 -5.99 20.00
C ALA A 395 2.23 -6.93 20.54
N GLY A 396 2.75 -6.70 21.75
CA GLY A 396 3.82 -7.52 22.36
C GLY A 396 5.24 -7.12 21.98
N GLY A 397 5.43 -5.99 21.28
CA GLY A 397 6.75 -5.53 20.83
C GLY A 397 7.29 -6.29 19.63
N PHE A 398 8.59 -6.23 19.38
CA PHE A 398 9.27 -7.00 18.35
C PHE A 398 9.46 -8.45 18.80
N ASP A 399 9.43 -9.40 17.86
CA ASP A 399 9.73 -10.80 18.14
C ASP A 399 11.22 -10.96 18.46
N PRO A 400 11.58 -11.39 19.67
CA PRO A 400 12.98 -11.53 20.08
C PRO A 400 13.72 -12.70 19.42
N THR A 401 13.01 -13.57 18.76
CA THR A 401 13.60 -14.74 18.05
C THR A 401 14.11 -14.38 16.65
N LEU A 402 13.71 -13.22 16.12
CA LEU A 402 14.17 -12.68 14.85
C LEU A 402 15.37 -11.75 15.12
N SER A 403 16.52 -12.05 14.53
CA SER A 403 17.78 -11.42 14.92
C SER A 403 18.17 -10.21 14.06
N HIS A 404 18.04 -10.28 12.74
CA HIS A 404 18.55 -9.25 11.85
C HIS A 404 17.50 -8.75 10.84
N LEU A 405 16.61 -9.61 10.41
CA LEU A 405 15.62 -9.34 9.38
C LEU A 405 14.22 -9.65 9.88
N GLY A 406 13.26 -8.92 9.35
CA GLY A 406 11.86 -9.29 9.46
C GLY A 406 11.18 -8.99 10.79
N TYR A 407 11.89 -8.60 11.86
CA TYR A 407 11.23 -8.31 13.14
C TYR A 407 10.29 -7.10 13.07
N ALA A 408 10.63 -6.08 12.27
CA ALA A 408 9.76 -4.92 12.06
C ALA A 408 8.62 -5.26 11.09
N GLU A 409 8.93 -6.03 10.07
CA GLU A 409 7.94 -6.52 9.10
C GLU A 409 6.95 -7.48 9.78
N GLU A 410 7.42 -8.35 10.66
CA GLU A 410 6.57 -9.26 11.46
C GLU A 410 5.62 -8.46 12.36
N LEU A 411 6.12 -7.46 13.08
CA LEU A 411 5.30 -6.54 13.87
C LEU A 411 4.23 -5.86 12.99
N CYS A 412 4.60 -5.37 11.81
CA CYS A 412 3.66 -4.78 10.86
C CYS A 412 2.54 -5.75 10.49
N LEU A 413 2.83 -7.04 10.29
CA LEU A 413 1.81 -8.04 9.99
C LEU A 413 0.89 -8.32 11.19
N ARG A 414 1.43 -8.34 12.41
CA ARG A 414 0.59 -8.46 13.61
C ARG A 414 -0.35 -7.26 13.76
N LEU A 415 0.14 -6.05 13.51
CA LEU A 415 -0.69 -4.84 13.51
C LEU A 415 -1.78 -4.91 12.43
N HIS A 416 -1.42 -5.39 11.22
CA HIS A 416 -2.38 -5.56 10.14
C HIS A 416 -3.48 -6.57 10.49
N ARG A 417 -3.13 -7.70 11.11
CA ARG A 417 -4.12 -8.70 11.61
C ARG A 417 -5.05 -8.13 12.68
N GLN A 418 -4.64 -7.07 13.39
CA GLN A 418 -5.47 -6.32 14.33
C GLN A 418 -6.34 -5.25 13.65
N GLY A 419 -6.35 -5.18 12.32
CA GLY A 419 -7.12 -4.20 11.55
C GLY A 419 -6.46 -2.83 11.44
N LEU A 420 -5.17 -2.71 11.75
CA LEU A 420 -4.40 -1.49 11.60
C LEU A 420 -3.63 -1.46 10.27
N TYR A 421 -3.43 -0.27 9.72
CA TYR A 421 -2.72 -0.07 8.47
C TYR A 421 -1.29 0.40 8.72
N ASN A 422 -0.33 -0.11 7.95
CA ASN A 422 1.04 0.37 7.96
C ASN A 422 1.27 1.29 6.76
N LEU A 423 1.99 2.39 6.95
CA LEU A 423 2.11 3.44 5.96
C LEU A 423 3.56 3.77 5.62
N CYS A 424 3.85 3.89 4.34
CA CYS A 424 5.01 4.62 3.88
C CYS A 424 4.62 6.07 3.57
N VAL A 425 5.36 7.03 4.13
CA VAL A 425 5.17 8.48 3.95
C VAL A 425 6.38 9.08 3.23
N PRO A 426 6.44 9.03 1.89
CA PRO A 426 7.63 9.40 1.11
C PRO A 426 7.99 10.90 1.16
N SER A 427 7.11 11.75 1.68
CA SER A 427 7.44 13.15 1.96
C SER A 427 8.44 13.29 3.10
N VAL A 428 8.61 12.25 3.92
CA VAL A 428 9.69 12.10 4.90
C VAL A 428 10.77 11.22 4.29
N ARG A 429 12.01 11.69 4.31
CA ARG A 429 13.14 11.02 3.68
C ARG A 429 14.26 10.79 4.68
N PHE A 430 14.83 9.60 4.61
CA PHE A 430 15.99 9.21 5.38
C PHE A 430 17.09 8.69 4.44
N ARG A 431 18.34 8.87 4.85
CA ARG A 431 19.49 8.28 4.19
C ARG A 431 20.08 7.20 5.07
N LEU A 432 20.47 6.09 4.43
CA LEU A 432 21.22 5.02 5.06
C LEU A 432 22.56 4.84 4.34
N PRO A 433 23.65 4.52 5.05
CA PRO A 433 24.82 3.96 4.39
C PRO A 433 24.42 2.65 3.70
N ALA A 434 25.08 2.31 2.60
CA ALA A 434 24.82 1.04 1.91
C ALA A 434 24.80 -0.11 2.91
N LEU A 435 23.70 -0.82 2.98
CA LEU A 435 23.57 -1.98 3.83
C LEU A 435 24.11 -3.20 3.07
N SER A 436 25.00 -3.93 3.69
CA SER A 436 25.27 -5.35 3.36
C SER A 436 24.08 -6.23 3.79
N TYR A 437 22.87 -5.79 3.47
CA TYR A 437 21.61 -6.39 3.94
C TYR A 437 21.24 -7.70 3.22
N LEU A 438 22.03 -8.10 2.23
CA LEU A 438 21.74 -9.25 1.38
C LEU A 438 22.40 -10.55 1.87
N GLY A 439 23.02 -10.55 3.01
CA GLY A 439 23.61 -11.74 3.65
C GLY A 439 22.66 -12.34 4.69
N SER A 440 21.43 -12.67 4.30
CA SER A 440 20.49 -13.31 5.21
C SER A 440 20.89 -14.76 5.49
N ASP A 441 20.97 -15.11 6.76
CA ASP A 441 21.05 -16.48 7.23
C ASP A 441 19.83 -17.25 6.69
N ARG A 442 20.08 -18.38 6.01
CA ARG A 442 19.04 -19.21 5.42
C ARG A 442 18.01 -19.66 6.46
N ALA A 443 18.44 -19.95 7.68
CA ALA A 443 17.57 -20.35 8.78
C ALA A 443 16.64 -19.21 9.23
N GLU A 444 17.06 -17.96 9.11
CA GLU A 444 16.20 -16.81 9.39
C GLU A 444 15.16 -16.57 8.29
N LEU A 445 15.58 -16.75 7.03
CA LEU A 445 14.64 -16.69 5.89
C LEU A 445 13.59 -17.80 5.97
N ASP A 446 13.97 -19.02 6.37
CA ASP A 446 13.04 -20.14 6.52
C ASP A 446 12.02 -19.85 7.66
N ARG A 447 12.48 -19.28 8.79
CA ARG A 447 11.56 -18.80 9.86
C ARG A 447 10.64 -17.69 9.41
N LEU A 448 11.15 -16.75 8.62
CA LEU A 448 10.33 -15.68 8.06
C LEU A 448 9.29 -16.21 7.06
N GLN A 449 9.61 -17.29 6.33
CA GLN A 449 8.62 -17.94 5.46
C GLN A 449 7.41 -18.44 6.24
N ASP A 450 7.60 -19.04 7.41
CA ASP A 450 6.50 -19.49 8.26
C ASP A 450 5.62 -18.32 8.76
N VAL A 451 6.26 -17.23 9.19
CA VAL A 451 5.58 -16.01 9.63
C VAL A 451 4.79 -15.36 8.50
N PHE A 452 5.37 -15.31 7.30
CA PHE A 452 4.78 -14.66 6.13
C PHE A 452 3.94 -15.60 5.26
N CYS A 453 3.93 -16.90 5.54
CA CYS A 453 3.24 -17.93 4.78
C CYS A 453 1.77 -17.58 4.42
N PRO A 454 0.94 -17.01 5.30
CA PRO A 454 -0.41 -16.61 4.92
C PRO A 454 -0.42 -15.60 3.77
N LEU A 455 0.40 -14.56 3.84
CA LEU A 455 0.47 -13.53 2.77
C LEU A 455 1.18 -14.06 1.51
N LEU A 456 2.15 -14.96 1.65
CA LEU A 456 2.77 -15.60 0.50
C LEU A 456 1.75 -16.45 -0.27
N ARG A 457 0.77 -17.03 0.42
CA ARG A 457 -0.32 -17.83 -0.19
C ARG A 457 -1.43 -16.98 -0.80
N THR A 458 -1.83 -15.91 -0.13
CA THR A 458 -2.94 -15.03 -0.58
C THR A 458 -2.48 -13.88 -1.45
N GLY A 459 -1.18 -13.57 -1.45
CA GLY A 459 -0.60 -12.39 -2.04
C GLY A 459 -0.54 -11.21 -1.07
N ASP A 460 0.33 -10.25 -1.37
CA ASP A 460 0.43 -8.98 -0.65
C ASP A 460 -0.76 -8.09 -1.05
N PRO A 461 -1.62 -7.64 -0.13
CA PRO A 461 -2.83 -6.88 -0.47
C PRO A 461 -2.53 -5.53 -1.12
N TYR A 462 -1.36 -4.96 -0.88
CA TYR A 462 -0.97 -3.68 -1.49
C TYR A 462 -0.13 -3.84 -2.75
N TYR A 463 0.08 -5.08 -3.20
CA TYR A 463 0.80 -5.40 -4.43
C TYR A 463 -0.04 -6.31 -5.33
N ASN A 464 -0.52 -5.76 -6.44
CA ASN A 464 -1.43 -6.46 -7.33
C ASN A 464 -0.82 -7.78 -7.86
N PRO A 465 -1.55 -8.91 -7.83
CA PRO A 465 -1.03 -10.22 -8.27
C PRO A 465 -0.67 -10.27 -9.77
N ASN A 466 -1.15 -9.34 -10.58
CA ASN A 466 -0.75 -9.20 -11.97
C ASN A 466 0.63 -8.58 -12.18
N LEU A 467 1.30 -8.16 -11.11
CA LEU A 467 2.64 -7.58 -11.16
C LEU A 467 3.73 -8.62 -10.94
N SER A 468 4.87 -8.42 -11.57
CA SER A 468 6.04 -9.30 -11.46
C SER A 468 6.66 -9.22 -10.07
N MET A 469 6.94 -10.37 -9.45
CA MET A 469 7.68 -10.45 -8.19
C MET A 469 9.20 -10.42 -8.37
N ALA A 470 9.69 -10.31 -9.61
CA ALA A 470 11.12 -10.29 -9.93
C ALA A 470 11.60 -8.91 -10.43
N SER A 471 10.83 -7.86 -10.21
CA SER A 471 11.17 -6.52 -10.72
C SER A 471 10.93 -5.45 -9.65
N PRO A 472 11.84 -4.48 -9.47
CA PRO A 472 11.61 -3.32 -8.61
C PRO A 472 10.59 -2.35 -9.23
N LEU A 473 10.23 -2.54 -10.49
CA LEU A 473 9.22 -1.77 -11.20
C LEU A 473 7.90 -2.55 -11.27
N PRO A 474 6.76 -1.88 -11.20
CA PRO A 474 5.45 -2.51 -11.33
C PRO A 474 5.19 -2.91 -12.79
N ARG A 475 5.84 -3.97 -13.25
CA ARG A 475 5.67 -4.56 -14.59
C ARG A 475 4.67 -5.69 -14.57
N PRO A 476 3.92 -5.94 -15.65
CA PRO A 476 3.06 -7.11 -15.76
C PRO A 476 3.83 -8.42 -15.52
N ALA A 477 3.24 -9.34 -14.78
CA ALA A 477 3.76 -10.69 -14.64
C ALA A 477 3.58 -11.46 -15.96
N LEU A 478 4.61 -12.16 -16.40
CA LEU A 478 4.58 -13.00 -17.60
C LEU A 478 5.16 -14.38 -17.29
N PRO A 479 4.35 -15.44 -17.35
CA PRO A 479 2.90 -15.44 -17.63
C PRO A 479 2.09 -14.73 -16.54
N PRO A 480 0.84 -14.29 -16.85
CA PRO A 480 -0.08 -13.77 -15.85
C PRO A 480 -0.28 -14.79 -14.72
N ARG A 481 -0.24 -14.33 -13.48
CA ARG A 481 -0.53 -15.19 -12.33
C ARG A 481 -2.05 -15.21 -12.10
N PRO A 482 -2.64 -16.38 -11.84
CA PRO A 482 -4.04 -16.41 -11.41
C PRO A 482 -4.17 -15.71 -10.05
N PRO A 483 -5.27 -14.99 -9.80
CA PRO A 483 -5.52 -14.38 -8.50
C PRO A 483 -5.58 -15.45 -7.42
N LEU A 484 -4.74 -15.32 -6.41
CA LEU A 484 -4.55 -16.35 -5.37
C LEU A 484 -5.80 -16.59 -4.52
N HIS A 485 -6.64 -15.58 -4.32
CA HIS A 485 -7.89 -15.69 -3.54
C HIS A 485 -9.04 -16.44 -4.22
N LEU A 486 -8.86 -16.83 -5.50
CA LEU A 486 -9.80 -17.69 -6.21
C LEU A 486 -9.39 -19.18 -6.20
N HIS A 487 -8.31 -19.52 -5.51
CA HIS A 487 -7.82 -20.89 -5.39
C HIS A 487 -8.07 -21.45 -3.99
N THR A 488 -8.47 -22.71 -3.95
CA THR A 488 -8.50 -23.53 -2.73
C THR A 488 -7.09 -23.61 -2.11
N PRO A 489 -6.96 -23.66 -0.76
CA PRO A 489 -5.71 -23.39 -0.02
C PRO A 489 -4.55 -24.34 -0.22
N ASP A 490 -4.61 -25.36 -1.06
CA ASP A 490 -3.75 -26.54 -0.94
C ASP A 490 -2.56 -26.65 -1.89
N ARG A 491 -2.24 -25.64 -2.71
CA ARG A 491 -1.04 -25.71 -3.57
C ARG A 491 -0.30 -24.40 -3.70
N TRP A 492 0.96 -24.41 -3.32
CA TRP A 492 1.94 -23.38 -3.61
C TRP A 492 2.05 -23.11 -5.12
N PRO A 493 2.16 -21.85 -5.56
CA PRO A 493 2.57 -21.57 -6.92
C PRO A 493 3.99 -22.16 -7.15
N PRO A 494 4.26 -22.78 -8.30
CA PRO A 494 5.52 -23.47 -8.58
C PRO A 494 6.78 -22.59 -8.57
N TYR A 495 6.63 -21.29 -8.38
CA TYR A 495 7.72 -20.30 -8.35
C TYR A 495 8.55 -20.31 -7.05
N PHE A 496 8.08 -20.95 -5.98
CA PHE A 496 8.80 -21.01 -4.71
C PHE A 496 9.61 -22.29 -4.51
N SER A 497 9.58 -23.22 -5.45
CA SER A 497 10.29 -24.51 -5.35
C SER A 497 11.72 -24.49 -5.88
N ALA A 498 12.20 -23.40 -6.48
CA ALA A 498 13.60 -23.25 -6.88
C ALA A 498 14.08 -21.80 -6.59
N PRO A 499 15.21 -21.62 -5.91
CA PRO A 499 15.85 -20.32 -5.83
C PRO A 499 16.24 -19.86 -7.24
N PRO A 500 16.15 -18.56 -7.57
CA PRO A 500 16.62 -18.07 -8.85
C PRO A 500 18.11 -18.44 -9.01
N GLN A 501 18.44 -19.19 -10.06
CA GLN A 501 19.83 -19.35 -10.46
C GLN A 501 20.42 -17.97 -10.71
N LYS A 502 21.46 -17.64 -9.98
CA LYS A 502 22.26 -16.44 -10.18
C LYS A 502 22.89 -16.51 -11.56
N ASN A 503 22.35 -15.79 -12.53
CA ASN A 503 23.07 -15.34 -13.70
C ASN A 503 23.39 -13.86 -13.48
N TYR A 504 24.64 -13.61 -13.17
CA TYR A 504 25.27 -12.29 -13.15
C TYR A 504 25.43 -11.78 -14.60
#